data_703ff1dad2f7f8f4b758522f4fb1c15a
#
_entry.id   703ff1dad2f7f8f4b758522f4fb1c15a
#
_cell.length_a   1.000
_cell.length_b   1.000
_cell.length_c   1.000
_cell.angle_alpha   90.00
_cell.angle_beta   90.00
_cell.angle_gamma   90.00
#
_symmetry.space_group_name_H-M   'P 1'
#
loop_
_entity.id
_entity.type
_entity.pdbx_description
1 polymer ?
#
loop_
_entity_poly.entity_id
_entity_poly.type
_entity_poly.pdbx_seq_one_letter_code
_entity_poly.pdbx_strand_id
1 'polypeptide(L)'
;AVRDVLHYLMGAARADAAAAGAYDIGGPDVLRYGQMMNGYAVEAGLPQRAIAALPVLTPGLASHWVNLVTPIPRSIARPLVESLQHDCVMKDHRVDAVIPRPDGGLTPYRRAVRLALGRVAADDVETSWQDAEVLGAPSDPLPSDPEWAGRTVYTDRREARTRARPEALWSVIEGIGGANGWYSSPLLWAARGWMDKLAGGVGLARGRRSTSRVVEGDVVDFWRVEKVEPGRMLRLRAEMRVPGLAWLELGCAPDGDGARYTQRAVFFPQGLSGRLYWLSVLPFHGAIFRGMANRITAAAEAETTR
;
A
#
# COMPACT_ATOMS: atom_id res chain seq x y z
N ALA A 1 22.44 -13.99 8.87
CA ALA A 1 21.02 -14.40 8.81
C ALA A 1 20.26 -13.81 10.00
N VAL A 2 18.95 -13.53 9.85
CA VAL A 2 18.13 -12.94 10.93
C VAL A 2 18.17 -13.78 12.20
N ARG A 3 18.11 -15.10 12.09
CA ARG A 3 18.22 -16.02 13.24
C ARG A 3 19.52 -15.82 14.04
N ASP A 4 20.62 -15.53 13.36
CA ASP A 4 21.91 -15.29 14.02
C ASP A 4 21.91 -13.92 14.70
N VAL A 5 21.28 -12.91 14.10
CA VAL A 5 21.07 -11.60 14.73
C VAL A 5 20.24 -11.74 16.00
N LEU A 6 19.15 -12.51 15.96
CA LEU A 6 18.31 -12.78 17.13
C LEU A 6 19.10 -13.50 18.24
N HIS A 7 19.97 -14.46 17.89
CA HIS A 7 20.86 -15.11 18.83
C HIS A 7 21.75 -14.10 19.55
N TYR A 8 22.39 -13.19 18.82
CA TYR A 8 23.22 -12.15 19.43
C TYR A 8 22.42 -11.15 20.27
N LEU A 9 21.23 -10.76 19.83
CA LEU A 9 20.36 -9.87 20.60
C LEU A 9 19.90 -10.51 21.92
N MET A 10 19.53 -11.79 21.89
CA MET A 10 19.18 -12.54 23.10
C MET A 10 20.38 -12.75 24.02
N GLY A 11 21.56 -13.00 23.44
CA GLY A 11 22.82 -13.10 24.18
C GLY A 11 23.18 -11.77 24.85
N ALA A 12 23.05 -10.67 24.13
CA ALA A 12 23.31 -9.34 24.68
C ALA A 12 22.38 -8.97 25.84
N ALA A 13 21.10 -9.36 25.78
CA ALA A 13 20.16 -9.14 26.88
C ALA A 13 20.50 -9.94 28.14
N ARG A 14 21.35 -10.95 28.04
CA ARG A 14 21.80 -11.83 29.17
C ARG A 14 23.25 -11.56 29.57
N ALA A 15 23.97 -10.76 28.79
CA ALA A 15 25.38 -10.47 29.06
C ALA A 15 25.53 -9.61 30.31
N ASP A 16 26.71 -9.73 30.96
CA ASP A 16 27.08 -8.89 32.09
C ASP A 16 27.18 -7.41 31.66
N ALA A 17 26.69 -6.50 32.51
CA ALA A 17 26.79 -5.07 32.28
C ALA A 17 28.24 -4.58 32.06
N ALA A 18 29.22 -5.29 32.62
CA ALA A 18 30.65 -5.01 32.42
C ALA A 18 31.09 -5.21 30.95
N ALA A 19 30.35 -5.99 30.17
CA ALA A 19 30.59 -6.22 28.75
C ALA A 19 29.92 -5.16 27.85
N ALA A 20 29.35 -4.09 28.39
CA ALA A 20 28.70 -3.05 27.61
C ALA A 20 29.68 -2.43 26.60
N GLY A 21 29.25 -2.40 25.30
CA GLY A 21 30.10 -1.90 24.23
C GLY A 21 29.45 -2.06 22.86
N ALA A 22 30.14 -1.56 21.83
CA ALA A 22 29.77 -1.79 20.45
C ALA A 22 30.54 -2.97 19.89
N TYR A 23 29.84 -3.92 19.31
CA TYR A 23 30.38 -5.14 18.72
C TYR A 23 29.90 -5.33 17.31
N ASP A 24 30.80 -5.69 16.42
CA ASP A 24 30.44 -6.07 15.06
C ASP A 24 29.85 -7.49 15.03
N ILE A 25 28.73 -7.66 14.33
CA ILE A 25 28.15 -8.96 14.04
C ILE A 25 27.99 -9.14 12.53
N GLY A 26 28.22 -10.33 12.02
CA GLY A 26 28.11 -10.61 10.59
C GLY A 26 27.88 -12.09 10.31
N GLY A 27 27.68 -12.41 9.03
CA GLY A 27 27.61 -13.79 8.57
C GLY A 27 28.99 -14.36 8.25
N PRO A 28 29.07 -15.66 7.90
CA PRO A 28 30.32 -16.30 7.52
C PRO A 28 30.80 -15.96 6.10
N ASP A 29 29.90 -15.44 5.27
CA ASP A 29 30.18 -15.14 3.86
C ASP A 29 30.41 -13.64 3.66
N VAL A 30 31.44 -13.31 2.88
CA VAL A 30 31.67 -11.95 2.36
C VAL A 30 31.26 -11.94 0.90
N LEU A 31 30.17 -11.24 0.58
CA LEU A 31 29.52 -11.28 -0.74
C LEU A 31 29.29 -9.88 -1.27
N ARG A 32 29.53 -9.69 -2.57
CA ARG A 32 29.05 -8.52 -3.28
C ARG A 32 27.55 -8.61 -3.50
N TYR A 33 26.87 -7.47 -3.59
CA TYR A 33 25.41 -7.42 -3.77
C TYR A 33 24.92 -8.21 -4.98
N GLY A 34 25.64 -8.14 -6.12
CA GLY A 34 25.33 -8.93 -7.31
C GLY A 34 25.44 -10.45 -7.08
N GLN A 35 26.41 -10.89 -6.24
CA GLN A 35 26.50 -12.30 -5.85
C GLN A 35 25.34 -12.72 -4.96
N MET A 36 24.88 -11.84 -4.08
CA MET A 36 23.68 -12.08 -3.26
C MET A 36 22.44 -12.22 -4.14
N MET A 37 22.23 -11.31 -5.11
CA MET A 37 21.11 -11.40 -6.04
C MET A 37 21.09 -12.71 -6.83
N ASN A 38 22.24 -13.12 -7.39
CA ASN A 38 22.33 -14.37 -8.12
C ASN A 38 22.27 -15.60 -7.21
N GLY A 39 22.76 -15.50 -5.97
CA GLY A 39 22.60 -16.53 -4.96
C GLY A 39 21.13 -16.76 -4.59
N TYR A 40 20.36 -15.69 -4.46
CA TYR A 40 18.91 -15.77 -4.29
C TYR A 40 18.24 -16.43 -5.49
N ALA A 41 18.56 -15.98 -6.71
CA ALA A 41 17.98 -16.54 -7.93
C ALA A 41 18.19 -18.08 -8.03
N VAL A 42 19.39 -18.56 -7.69
CA VAL A 42 19.68 -20.00 -7.68
C VAL A 42 18.80 -20.76 -6.68
N GLU A 43 18.67 -20.26 -5.44
CA GLU A 43 17.86 -20.93 -4.41
C GLU A 43 16.36 -20.85 -4.72
N ALA A 44 15.91 -19.80 -5.40
CA ALA A 44 14.53 -19.62 -5.84
C ALA A 44 14.18 -20.31 -7.16
N GLY A 45 15.13 -21.03 -7.80
CA GLY A 45 14.92 -21.67 -9.10
C GLY A 45 14.76 -20.68 -10.27
N LEU A 46 15.24 -19.44 -10.11
CA LEU A 46 15.18 -18.40 -11.12
C LEU A 46 16.47 -18.34 -11.95
N PRO A 47 16.41 -17.87 -13.20
CA PRO A 47 17.61 -17.66 -14.02
C PRO A 47 18.48 -16.56 -13.41
N GLN A 48 19.79 -16.80 -13.40
CA GLN A 48 20.77 -15.80 -12.99
C GLN A 48 20.78 -14.62 -13.97
N ARG A 49 21.08 -13.43 -13.46
CA ARG A 49 21.15 -12.20 -14.25
C ARG A 49 22.58 -11.74 -14.44
N ALA A 50 22.90 -11.26 -15.63
CA ALA A 50 24.11 -10.49 -15.84
C ALA A 50 23.96 -9.13 -15.12
N ILE A 51 24.85 -8.86 -14.16
CA ILE A 51 24.81 -7.65 -13.35
C ILE A 51 26.07 -6.85 -13.66
N ALA A 52 25.89 -5.68 -14.27
CA ALA A 52 26.97 -4.73 -14.52
C ALA A 52 26.82 -3.52 -13.56
N ALA A 53 27.88 -3.20 -12.85
CA ALA A 53 27.94 -1.97 -12.07
C ALA A 53 28.26 -0.78 -13.00
N LEU A 54 27.37 0.19 -13.04
CA LEU A 54 27.60 1.42 -13.81
C LEU A 54 28.23 2.47 -12.90
N PRO A 55 29.42 3.00 -13.21
CA PRO A 55 30.13 3.92 -12.35
C PRO A 55 29.51 5.33 -12.27
N VAL A 56 28.54 5.63 -13.10
CA VAL A 56 28.01 6.98 -13.33
C VAL A 56 26.64 7.23 -12.68
N LEU A 57 25.91 6.20 -12.25
CA LEU A 57 24.59 6.37 -11.64
C LEU A 57 24.73 6.72 -10.16
N THR A 58 24.37 7.96 -9.83
CA THR A 58 24.26 8.36 -8.44
C THR A 58 23.18 7.58 -7.71
N PRO A 59 23.34 7.27 -6.42
CA PRO A 59 22.32 6.56 -5.63
C PRO A 59 20.95 7.23 -5.68
N GLY A 60 20.91 8.55 -5.82
CA GLY A 60 19.68 9.30 -5.98
C GLY A 60 18.89 8.90 -7.22
N LEU A 61 19.53 8.81 -8.38
CA LEU A 61 18.89 8.36 -9.62
C LEU A 61 18.46 6.89 -9.55
N ALA A 62 19.31 6.02 -8.98
CA ALA A 62 18.99 4.61 -8.80
C ALA A 62 17.78 4.41 -7.87
N SER A 63 17.68 5.16 -6.77
CA SER A 63 16.53 5.10 -5.85
C SER A 63 15.24 5.60 -6.51
N HIS A 64 15.30 6.60 -7.38
CA HIS A 64 14.16 7.04 -8.18
C HIS A 64 13.70 5.97 -9.17
N TRP A 65 14.64 5.29 -9.82
CA TRP A 65 14.32 4.18 -10.73
C TRP A 65 13.66 3.03 -9.99
N VAL A 66 14.24 2.58 -8.85
CA VAL A 66 13.65 1.54 -8.02
C VAL A 66 12.23 1.92 -7.60
N ASN A 67 12.02 3.14 -7.12
CA ASN A 67 10.69 3.63 -6.76
C ASN A 67 9.71 3.69 -7.95
N LEU A 68 10.20 3.90 -9.17
CA LEU A 68 9.37 3.97 -10.37
C LEU A 68 8.91 2.58 -10.84
N VAL A 69 9.82 1.59 -10.84
CA VAL A 69 9.56 0.25 -11.43
C VAL A 69 9.09 -0.78 -10.41
N THR A 70 9.27 -0.53 -9.11
CA THR A 70 8.84 -1.42 -8.04
C THR A 70 7.84 -0.73 -7.11
N PRO A 71 7.03 -1.46 -6.35
CA PRO A 71 6.15 -0.87 -5.33
C PRO A 71 6.88 -0.40 -4.06
N ILE A 72 8.23 -0.42 -4.06
CA ILE A 72 9.01 -0.03 -2.89
C ILE A 72 9.08 1.50 -2.78
N PRO A 73 8.64 2.10 -1.65
CA PRO A 73 8.73 3.54 -1.43
C PRO A 73 10.17 4.05 -1.50
N ARG A 74 10.35 5.27 -2.00
CA ARG A 74 11.67 5.91 -2.09
C ARG A 74 12.34 6.06 -0.72
N SER A 75 11.58 6.26 0.33
CA SER A 75 12.05 6.36 1.73
C SER A 75 12.80 5.10 2.19
N ILE A 76 12.41 3.93 1.67
CA ILE A 76 13.10 2.66 1.91
C ILE A 76 14.21 2.43 0.87
N ALA A 77 13.92 2.68 -0.41
CA ALA A 77 14.86 2.40 -1.49
C ALA A 77 16.14 3.24 -1.38
N ARG A 78 16.01 4.53 -1.00
CA ARG A 78 17.16 5.43 -0.97
C ARG A 78 18.24 5.03 0.03
N PRO A 79 17.96 4.81 1.33
CA PRO A 79 18.98 4.37 2.29
C PRO A 79 19.63 3.03 1.90
N LEU A 80 18.84 2.10 1.35
CA LEU A 80 19.36 0.82 0.88
C LEU A 80 20.34 0.98 -0.28
N VAL A 81 19.99 1.82 -1.28
CA VAL A 81 20.88 2.07 -2.42
C VAL A 81 22.14 2.86 -2.00
N GLU A 82 21.99 3.82 -1.10
CA GLU A 82 23.13 4.56 -0.53
C GLU A 82 24.08 3.61 0.24
N SER A 83 23.55 2.65 0.98
CA SER A 83 24.36 1.68 1.72
C SER A 83 25.20 0.76 0.83
N LEU A 84 24.80 0.55 -0.44
CA LEU A 84 25.57 -0.27 -1.40
C LEU A 84 26.93 0.33 -1.77
N GLN A 85 27.19 1.59 -1.42
CA GLN A 85 28.48 2.24 -1.65
C GLN A 85 29.52 1.93 -0.57
N HIS A 86 29.10 1.31 0.53
CA HIS A 86 29.94 1.04 1.68
C HIS A 86 30.14 -0.46 1.88
N ASP A 87 31.34 -0.81 2.27
CA ASP A 87 31.65 -2.17 2.69
C ASP A 87 31.08 -2.39 4.10
N CYS A 88 30.08 -3.28 4.19
CA CYS A 88 29.44 -3.66 5.45
C CYS A 88 29.98 -5.01 5.92
N VAL A 89 31.26 -5.06 6.28
CA VAL A 89 31.92 -6.29 6.77
C VAL A 89 32.36 -6.10 8.21
N MET A 90 32.40 -7.19 8.97
CA MET A 90 32.92 -7.17 10.34
C MET A 90 34.40 -6.77 10.32
N LYS A 91 34.76 -5.87 11.23
CA LYS A 91 36.14 -5.42 11.44
C LYS A 91 36.90 -6.31 12.41
N ASP A 92 36.18 -6.91 13.37
CA ASP A 92 36.75 -7.79 14.38
C ASP A 92 35.73 -8.86 14.86
N HIS A 93 36.17 -9.74 15.71
CA HIS A 93 35.38 -10.83 16.28
C HIS A 93 35.27 -10.75 17.83
N ARG A 94 35.40 -9.54 18.40
CA ARG A 94 35.33 -9.35 19.85
C ARG A 94 34.01 -9.82 20.47
N VAL A 95 32.95 -9.83 19.69
CA VAL A 95 31.64 -10.35 20.11
C VAL A 95 31.70 -11.81 20.57
N ASP A 96 32.57 -12.64 19.97
CA ASP A 96 32.70 -14.05 20.28
C ASP A 96 33.20 -14.32 21.72
N ALA A 97 33.90 -13.35 22.35
CA ALA A 97 34.32 -13.41 23.74
C ALA A 97 33.19 -13.12 24.72
N VAL A 98 32.14 -12.42 24.29
CA VAL A 98 30.99 -12.03 25.12
C VAL A 98 29.81 -12.93 24.88
N ILE A 99 29.53 -13.23 23.62
CA ILE A 99 28.40 -14.06 23.22
C ILE A 99 28.94 -15.15 22.29
N PRO A 100 28.95 -16.41 22.76
CA PRO A 100 29.38 -17.55 21.94
C PRO A 100 28.56 -17.65 20.66
N ARG A 101 29.17 -18.12 19.58
CA ARG A 101 28.46 -18.41 18.33
C ARG A 101 27.36 -19.45 18.57
N PRO A 102 26.28 -19.40 17.77
CA PRO A 102 25.23 -20.41 17.85
C PRO A 102 25.76 -21.80 17.54
N ASP A 103 25.14 -22.83 18.11
CA ASP A 103 25.47 -24.22 17.87
C ASP A 103 25.37 -24.53 16.34
N GLY A 104 26.43 -25.11 15.80
CA GLY A 104 26.57 -25.36 14.38
C GLY A 104 27.09 -24.19 13.57
N GLY A 105 27.47 -23.07 14.24
CA GLY A 105 28.08 -21.88 13.61
C GLY A 105 27.05 -20.93 12.99
N LEU A 106 27.59 -19.84 12.40
CA LEU A 106 26.80 -18.84 11.73
C LEU A 106 26.22 -19.38 10.42
N THR A 107 25.03 -18.94 10.07
CA THR A 107 24.27 -19.42 8.91
C THR A 107 24.79 -18.81 7.62
N PRO A 108 25.32 -19.61 6.66
CA PRO A 108 25.73 -19.12 5.35
C PRO A 108 24.56 -18.49 4.57
N TYR A 109 24.87 -17.52 3.71
CA TYR A 109 23.88 -16.74 2.94
C TYR A 109 22.87 -17.63 2.20
N ARG A 110 23.37 -18.60 1.40
CA ARG A 110 22.48 -19.49 0.63
C ARG A 110 21.58 -20.34 1.50
N ARG A 111 22.08 -20.81 2.64
CA ARG A 111 21.26 -21.54 3.62
C ARG A 111 20.18 -20.63 4.21
N ALA A 112 20.51 -19.37 4.53
CA ALA A 112 19.55 -18.39 5.03
C ALA A 112 18.42 -18.14 4.03
N VAL A 113 18.76 -17.95 2.75
CA VAL A 113 17.78 -17.77 1.67
C VAL A 113 16.89 -19.01 1.54
N ARG A 114 17.47 -20.20 1.53
CA ARG A 114 16.70 -21.46 1.41
C ARG A 114 15.73 -21.65 2.56
N LEU A 115 16.15 -21.35 3.80
CA LEU A 115 15.27 -21.40 4.97
C LEU A 115 14.12 -20.39 4.86
N ALA A 116 14.39 -19.16 4.42
CA ALA A 116 13.36 -18.13 4.22
C ALA A 116 12.36 -18.54 3.14
N LEU A 117 12.84 -19.01 1.98
CA LEU A 117 11.98 -19.49 0.90
C LEU A 117 11.13 -20.70 1.32
N GLY A 118 11.71 -21.60 2.12
CA GLY A 118 11.00 -22.74 2.68
C GLY A 118 9.84 -22.33 3.61
N ARG A 119 10.03 -21.29 4.44
CA ARG A 119 8.97 -20.71 5.27
C ARG A 119 7.86 -20.11 4.42
N VAL A 120 8.21 -19.35 3.40
CA VAL A 120 7.24 -18.77 2.45
C VAL A 120 6.46 -19.86 1.73
N ALA A 121 7.13 -20.93 1.27
CA ALA A 121 6.47 -22.04 0.58
C ALA A 121 5.56 -22.87 1.50
N ALA A 122 5.87 -22.92 2.80
CA ALA A 122 5.08 -23.61 3.82
C ALA A 122 3.94 -22.74 4.40
N ASP A 123 3.80 -21.49 3.94
CA ASP A 123 2.88 -20.50 4.53
C ASP A 123 3.09 -20.31 6.05
N ASP A 124 4.36 -20.43 6.49
CA ASP A 124 4.81 -20.38 7.89
C ASP A 124 5.70 -19.16 8.14
N VAL A 125 5.27 -18.00 7.65
CA VAL A 125 5.92 -16.71 7.89
C VAL A 125 5.23 -16.02 9.06
N GLU A 126 5.92 -15.91 10.19
CA GLU A 126 5.36 -15.36 11.43
C GLU A 126 5.09 -13.85 11.33
N THR A 127 5.94 -13.12 10.63
CA THR A 127 5.81 -11.65 10.46
C THR A 127 6.27 -11.23 9.08
N SER A 128 5.50 -10.36 8.45
CA SER A 128 5.84 -9.73 7.17
C SER A 128 5.63 -8.23 7.28
N TRP A 129 6.49 -7.44 6.61
CA TRP A 129 6.23 -6.00 6.50
C TRP A 129 4.92 -5.70 5.70
N GLN A 130 4.39 -6.71 4.98
CA GLN A 130 3.09 -6.64 4.33
C GLN A 130 1.94 -6.68 5.34
N ASP A 131 2.18 -7.16 6.56
CA ASP A 131 1.19 -7.18 7.64
C ASP A 131 0.87 -5.77 8.16
N ALA A 132 1.71 -4.78 7.85
CA ALA A 132 1.39 -3.37 8.05
C ALA A 132 0.28 -2.87 7.09
N GLU A 133 -0.12 -3.68 6.12
CA GLU A 133 -1.22 -3.40 5.20
C GLU A 133 -2.38 -4.36 5.47
N VAL A 134 -3.56 -3.82 5.65
CA VAL A 134 -4.78 -4.62 5.57
C VAL A 134 -5.02 -4.94 4.10
N LEU A 135 -4.77 -6.18 3.70
CA LEU A 135 -5.00 -6.67 2.33
C LEU A 135 -6.45 -6.37 1.92
N GLY A 136 -6.58 -5.60 0.83
CA GLY A 136 -7.88 -5.28 0.26
C GLY A 136 -8.62 -4.10 0.90
N ALA A 137 -8.06 -3.41 1.89
CA ALA A 137 -8.60 -2.18 2.46
C ALA A 137 -7.77 -0.95 2.06
N PRO A 138 -8.35 0.26 2.00
CA PRO A 138 -7.55 1.46 1.95
C PRO A 138 -6.75 1.54 3.24
N SER A 139 -5.45 1.34 3.19
CA SER A 139 -4.61 1.45 4.37
C SER A 139 -4.45 2.91 4.77
N ASP A 140 -5.02 3.24 5.92
CA ASP A 140 -4.47 4.32 6.72
C ASP A 140 -3.33 3.71 7.53
N PRO A 141 -2.14 4.31 7.55
CA PRO A 141 -1.10 3.85 8.45
C PRO A 141 -1.62 3.89 9.88
N LEU A 142 -1.35 2.83 10.63
CA LEU A 142 -1.61 2.83 12.06
C LEU A 142 -0.70 3.86 12.73
N PRO A 143 -1.10 4.48 13.85
CA PRO A 143 -0.22 5.40 14.58
C PRO A 143 1.10 4.79 15.04
N SER A 144 1.16 3.46 15.13
CA SER A 144 2.35 2.68 15.47
C SER A 144 3.24 2.33 14.28
N ASP A 145 2.76 2.53 13.05
CA ASP A 145 3.54 2.21 11.87
C ASP A 145 4.63 3.25 11.66
N PRO A 146 5.86 2.83 11.30
CA PRO A 146 6.88 3.77 10.86
C PRO A 146 6.46 4.49 9.58
N GLU A 147 6.90 5.75 9.39
CA GLU A 147 6.58 6.54 8.19
C GLU A 147 7.01 5.88 6.86
N TRP A 148 7.92 4.93 6.93
CA TRP A 148 8.40 4.17 5.78
C TRP A 148 7.63 2.86 5.55
N ALA A 149 6.76 2.44 6.46
CA ALA A 149 5.95 1.24 6.30
C ALA A 149 4.86 1.46 5.23
N GLY A 150 4.51 0.41 4.55
CA GLY A 150 3.47 0.41 3.53
C GLY A 150 3.96 0.72 2.12
N ARG A 151 3.04 0.51 1.17
CA ARG A 151 3.28 0.74 -0.26
C ARG A 151 2.98 2.19 -0.64
N THR A 152 3.38 2.58 -1.86
CA THR A 152 2.95 3.86 -2.43
C THR A 152 1.45 3.87 -2.58
N VAL A 153 0.78 4.81 -1.91
CA VAL A 153 -0.65 5.04 -1.98
C VAL A 153 -0.89 6.44 -2.51
N TYR A 154 -1.76 6.56 -3.50
CA TYR A 154 -2.25 7.85 -3.96
C TYR A 154 -3.62 8.12 -3.35
N THR A 155 -3.77 9.27 -2.73
CA THR A 155 -5.02 9.66 -2.06
C THR A 155 -5.48 11.01 -2.58
N ASP A 156 -6.78 11.12 -2.91
CA ASP A 156 -7.48 12.38 -3.15
C ASP A 156 -8.58 12.54 -2.11
N ARG A 157 -8.42 13.47 -1.19
CA ARG A 157 -9.38 13.76 -0.12
C ARG A 157 -10.09 15.08 -0.37
N ARG A 158 -11.43 15.07 -0.22
CA ARG A 158 -12.29 16.24 -0.32
C ARG A 158 -13.23 16.32 0.86
N GLU A 159 -13.50 17.53 1.29
CA GLU A 159 -14.46 17.81 2.36
C GLU A 159 -15.40 18.93 1.90
N ALA A 160 -16.65 18.83 2.27
CA ALA A 160 -17.63 19.88 2.05
C ALA A 160 -18.60 19.95 3.26
N ARG A 161 -19.03 21.16 3.60
CA ARG A 161 -20.04 21.39 4.63
C ARG A 161 -21.39 21.60 3.97
N THR A 162 -22.45 21.17 4.66
CA THR A 162 -23.83 21.36 4.23
C THR A 162 -24.71 21.75 5.43
N ARG A 163 -25.78 22.48 5.15
CA ARG A 163 -26.82 22.77 6.13
C ARG A 163 -27.84 21.63 6.30
N ALA A 164 -27.73 20.60 5.46
CA ALA A 164 -28.56 19.42 5.58
C ALA A 164 -28.25 18.68 6.89
N ARG A 165 -29.27 18.05 7.46
CA ARG A 165 -29.07 17.15 8.62
C ARG A 165 -28.23 15.93 8.20
N PRO A 166 -27.47 15.31 9.14
CA PRO A 166 -26.66 14.14 8.85
C PRO A 166 -27.45 12.99 8.19
N GLU A 167 -28.71 12.79 8.60
CA GLU A 167 -29.56 11.73 8.04
C GLU A 167 -29.90 11.98 6.56
N ALA A 168 -30.16 13.23 6.17
CA ALA A 168 -30.40 13.58 4.78
C ALA A 168 -29.14 13.43 3.92
N LEU A 169 -27.98 13.83 4.46
CA LEU A 169 -26.71 13.61 3.77
C LEU A 169 -26.41 12.11 3.62
N TRP A 170 -26.67 11.31 4.65
CA TRP A 170 -26.49 9.87 4.60
C TRP A 170 -27.40 9.20 3.56
N SER A 171 -28.69 9.61 3.49
CA SER A 171 -29.63 9.12 2.48
C SER A 171 -29.09 9.30 1.07
N VAL A 172 -28.50 10.45 0.76
CA VAL A 172 -27.88 10.73 -0.55
C VAL A 172 -26.64 9.86 -0.78
N ILE A 173 -25.79 9.67 0.24
CA ILE A 173 -24.61 8.81 0.15
C ILE A 173 -25.03 7.36 -0.07
N GLU A 174 -25.98 6.86 0.71
CA GLU A 174 -26.47 5.49 0.60
C GLU A 174 -27.20 5.24 -0.72
N GLY A 175 -27.82 6.29 -1.28
CA GLY A 175 -28.51 6.24 -2.57
C GLY A 175 -27.63 6.35 -3.82
N ILE A 176 -26.30 6.49 -3.71
CA ILE A 176 -25.41 6.75 -4.83
C ILE A 176 -25.38 5.63 -5.87
N GLY A 177 -25.20 5.98 -7.15
CA GLY A 177 -25.10 5.04 -8.28
C GLY A 177 -26.44 4.60 -8.84
N GLY A 178 -26.42 3.71 -9.84
CA GLY A 178 -27.61 3.26 -10.55
C GLY A 178 -28.40 4.43 -11.16
N ALA A 179 -29.72 4.45 -10.94
CA ALA A 179 -30.61 5.50 -11.46
C ALA A 179 -30.31 6.91 -10.89
N ASN A 180 -29.82 6.98 -9.66
CA ASN A 180 -29.46 8.26 -9.01
C ASN A 180 -28.14 8.85 -9.54
N GLY A 181 -27.33 8.03 -10.19
CA GLY A 181 -26.02 8.42 -10.74
C GLY A 181 -24.96 8.70 -9.68
N TRP A 182 -23.83 9.23 -10.15
CA TRP A 182 -22.62 9.46 -9.31
C TRP A 182 -22.42 10.94 -8.96
N TYR A 183 -23.44 11.77 -9.10
CA TYR A 183 -23.36 13.21 -8.82
C TYR A 183 -22.17 13.90 -9.49
N SER A 184 -21.77 13.42 -10.67
CA SER A 184 -20.68 13.98 -11.47
C SER A 184 -21.03 13.99 -12.96
N SER A 185 -20.09 14.37 -13.85
CA SER A 185 -20.35 14.44 -15.28
C SER A 185 -20.66 13.05 -15.88
N PRO A 186 -21.89 12.80 -16.43
CA PRO A 186 -22.23 11.51 -17.03
C PRO A 186 -21.32 11.13 -18.21
N LEU A 187 -20.86 12.13 -18.98
CA LEU A 187 -19.98 11.92 -20.14
C LEU A 187 -18.62 11.35 -19.74
N LEU A 188 -18.04 11.84 -18.63
CA LEU A 188 -16.74 11.35 -18.14
C LEU A 188 -16.84 9.93 -17.62
N TRP A 189 -17.95 9.57 -16.97
CA TRP A 189 -18.21 8.21 -16.54
C TRP A 189 -18.46 7.27 -17.72
N ALA A 190 -19.18 7.72 -18.74
CA ALA A 190 -19.40 6.96 -19.97
C ALA A 190 -18.08 6.70 -20.71
N ALA A 191 -17.23 7.70 -20.87
CA ALA A 191 -15.92 7.57 -21.50
C ALA A 191 -15.03 6.57 -20.73
N ARG A 192 -15.03 6.63 -19.40
CA ARG A 192 -14.32 5.68 -18.55
C ARG A 192 -14.85 4.25 -18.71
N GLY A 193 -16.18 4.07 -18.70
CA GLY A 193 -16.79 2.75 -18.91
C GLY A 193 -16.45 2.13 -20.27
N TRP A 194 -16.32 2.96 -21.29
CA TRP A 194 -15.86 2.55 -22.62
C TRP A 194 -14.40 2.11 -22.61
N MET A 195 -13.51 2.86 -21.94
CA MET A 195 -12.10 2.47 -21.79
C MET A 195 -11.96 1.14 -21.02
N ASP A 196 -12.75 0.94 -19.97
CA ASP A 196 -12.74 -0.30 -19.20
C ASP A 196 -13.19 -1.51 -20.04
N LYS A 197 -14.22 -1.34 -20.88
CA LYS A 197 -14.65 -2.38 -21.85
C LYS A 197 -13.55 -2.74 -22.83
N LEU A 198 -12.85 -1.75 -23.38
CA LEU A 198 -11.74 -1.98 -24.30
C LEU A 198 -10.59 -2.76 -23.61
N ALA A 199 -10.39 -2.53 -22.31
CA ALA A 199 -9.43 -3.26 -21.49
C ALA A 199 -9.94 -4.65 -21.03
N GLY A 200 -11.15 -5.06 -21.46
CA GLY A 200 -11.78 -6.33 -21.09
C GLY A 200 -12.31 -6.34 -19.65
N GLY A 201 -12.59 -5.18 -19.07
CA GLY A 201 -13.22 -5.00 -17.77
C GLY A 201 -14.76 -5.08 -17.82
N VAL A 202 -15.40 -4.76 -16.71
CA VAL A 202 -16.86 -4.88 -16.51
C VAL A 202 -17.65 -3.87 -17.34
N GLY A 203 -17.01 -2.78 -17.73
CA GLY A 203 -17.59 -1.76 -18.60
C GLY A 203 -18.58 -0.84 -17.88
N LEU A 204 -19.68 -0.56 -18.58
CA LEU A 204 -20.74 0.32 -18.09
C LEU A 204 -21.52 -0.34 -16.94
N ALA A 205 -22.16 0.52 -16.15
CA ALA A 205 -22.92 0.25 -14.96
C ALA A 205 -23.72 -1.06 -14.97
N ARG A 206 -23.50 -1.90 -13.96
CA ARG A 206 -24.36 -3.09 -13.69
C ARG A 206 -25.66 -2.71 -13.00
N GLY A 207 -25.82 -1.43 -12.60
CA GLY A 207 -26.92 -0.99 -11.76
C GLY A 207 -26.70 -1.31 -10.29
N ARG A 208 -27.76 -1.28 -9.52
CA ARG A 208 -27.76 -1.59 -8.08
C ARG A 208 -29.03 -2.37 -7.71
N ARG A 209 -28.94 -3.17 -6.65
CA ARG A 209 -30.04 -4.02 -6.17
C ARG A 209 -31.21 -3.20 -5.60
N SER A 210 -30.92 -2.16 -4.83
CA SER A 210 -31.92 -1.29 -4.20
C SER A 210 -31.57 0.17 -4.48
N THR A 211 -32.56 1.01 -4.72
CA THR A 211 -32.38 2.45 -5.01
C THR A 211 -32.05 3.29 -3.78
N SER A 212 -32.33 2.79 -2.56
CA SER A 212 -32.22 3.56 -1.32
C SER A 212 -31.25 2.95 -0.31
N ARG A 213 -30.95 1.67 -0.38
CA ARG A 213 -30.11 0.96 0.60
C ARG A 213 -29.00 0.17 -0.06
N VAL A 214 -27.86 0.09 0.64
CA VAL A 214 -26.75 -0.80 0.29
C VAL A 214 -26.39 -1.67 1.48
N VAL A 215 -25.91 -2.88 1.20
CA VAL A 215 -25.33 -3.78 2.18
C VAL A 215 -23.95 -4.23 1.71
N GLU A 216 -23.12 -4.69 2.63
CA GLU A 216 -21.81 -5.24 2.30
C GLU A 216 -21.96 -6.40 1.29
N GLY A 217 -21.11 -6.39 0.27
CA GLY A 217 -21.19 -7.32 -0.85
C GLY A 217 -22.08 -6.90 -2.02
N ASP A 218 -22.93 -5.87 -1.88
CA ASP A 218 -23.71 -5.33 -3.01
C ASP A 218 -22.79 -4.77 -4.11
N VAL A 219 -23.29 -4.84 -5.34
CA VAL A 219 -22.66 -4.17 -6.50
C VAL A 219 -23.40 -2.88 -6.78
N VAL A 220 -22.67 -1.79 -6.84
CA VAL A 220 -23.15 -0.47 -7.26
C VAL A 220 -22.37 -0.07 -8.51
N ASP A 221 -22.97 -0.27 -9.67
CA ASP A 221 -22.36 -0.10 -10.99
C ASP A 221 -21.09 -0.95 -11.16
N PHE A 222 -19.90 -0.38 -11.05
CA PHE A 222 -18.62 -1.08 -11.15
C PHE A 222 -17.86 -1.10 -9.79
N TRP A 223 -18.58 -0.77 -8.73
CA TRP A 223 -18.07 -0.80 -7.36
C TRP A 223 -18.70 -1.94 -6.57
N ARG A 224 -17.93 -2.56 -5.72
CA ARG A 224 -18.43 -3.44 -4.68
C ARG A 224 -18.47 -2.72 -3.35
N VAL A 225 -19.58 -2.80 -2.67
CA VAL A 225 -19.72 -2.32 -1.30
C VAL A 225 -18.88 -3.21 -0.40
N GLU A 226 -17.80 -2.67 0.13
CA GLU A 226 -16.87 -3.40 1.02
C GLU A 226 -17.25 -3.21 2.48
N LYS A 227 -17.67 -2.01 2.86
CA LYS A 227 -18.10 -1.71 4.22
C LYS A 227 -19.19 -0.65 4.24
N VAL A 228 -20.15 -0.84 5.14
CA VAL A 228 -21.19 0.14 5.44
C VAL A 228 -21.22 0.37 6.96
N GLU A 229 -20.99 1.61 7.37
CA GLU A 229 -21.25 2.09 8.72
C GLU A 229 -22.45 3.08 8.63
N PRO A 230 -23.69 2.63 8.92
CA PRO A 230 -24.89 3.44 8.70
C PRO A 230 -24.80 4.81 9.39
N GLY A 231 -25.16 5.87 8.66
CA GLY A 231 -25.04 7.25 9.14
C GLY A 231 -23.62 7.81 9.17
N ARG A 232 -22.59 7.03 8.86
CA ARG A 232 -21.21 7.44 9.04
C ARG A 232 -20.32 7.26 7.80
N MET A 233 -20.28 6.05 7.23
CA MET A 233 -19.30 5.74 6.16
C MET A 233 -19.76 4.65 5.22
N LEU A 234 -19.57 4.87 3.93
CA LEU A 234 -19.70 3.89 2.86
C LEU A 234 -18.34 3.73 2.17
N ARG A 235 -17.80 2.51 2.16
CA ARG A 235 -16.58 2.15 1.44
C ARG A 235 -16.89 1.28 0.25
N LEU A 236 -16.40 1.70 -0.89
CA LEU A 236 -16.59 1.06 -2.18
C LEU A 236 -15.24 0.63 -2.74
N ARG A 237 -15.10 -0.63 -3.15
CA ARG A 237 -13.93 -1.16 -3.84
C ARG A 237 -14.22 -1.27 -5.33
N ALA A 238 -13.30 -0.77 -6.16
CA ALA A 238 -13.44 -0.85 -7.61
C ALA A 238 -13.27 -2.28 -8.11
N GLU A 239 -14.21 -2.74 -8.93
CA GLU A 239 -14.12 -4.01 -9.68
C GLU A 239 -13.69 -3.81 -11.14
N MET A 240 -13.28 -2.60 -11.48
CA MET A 240 -12.72 -2.28 -12.80
C MET A 240 -11.33 -2.87 -12.95
N ARG A 241 -10.96 -3.19 -14.20
CA ARG A 241 -9.58 -3.54 -14.55
C ARG A 241 -8.70 -2.30 -14.57
N VAL A 242 -8.15 -1.97 -13.42
CA VAL A 242 -7.14 -0.93 -13.26
C VAL A 242 -5.81 -1.59 -12.86
N PRO A 243 -4.67 -1.02 -13.24
CA PRO A 243 -3.37 -1.56 -12.83
C PRO A 243 -3.06 -1.21 -11.37
N GLY A 244 -3.84 -1.77 -10.45
CA GLY A 244 -3.79 -1.53 -9.03
C GLY A 244 -5.12 -1.82 -8.34
N LEU A 245 -5.24 -1.38 -7.08
CA LEU A 245 -6.48 -1.47 -6.31
C LEU A 245 -6.99 -0.05 -6.05
N ALA A 246 -8.30 0.15 -6.13
CA ALA A 246 -8.90 1.46 -5.93
C ALA A 246 -10.11 1.37 -4.99
N TRP A 247 -10.22 2.33 -4.08
CA TRP A 247 -11.35 2.51 -3.18
C TRP A 247 -11.88 3.91 -3.24
N LEU A 248 -13.17 4.03 -2.95
CA LEU A 248 -13.85 5.29 -2.71
C LEU A 248 -14.58 5.20 -1.38
N GLU A 249 -14.24 6.08 -0.46
CA GLU A 249 -14.93 6.25 0.80
C GLU A 249 -15.73 7.53 0.80
N LEU A 250 -16.96 7.42 1.24
CA LEU A 250 -17.90 8.54 1.39
C LEU A 250 -18.33 8.58 2.84
N GLY A 251 -18.08 9.69 3.51
CA GLY A 251 -18.33 9.85 4.92
C GLY A 251 -19.32 10.97 5.23
N CYS A 252 -20.04 10.79 6.31
CA CYS A 252 -20.96 11.75 6.89
C CYS A 252 -20.64 11.93 8.38
N ALA A 253 -20.58 13.16 8.86
CA ALA A 253 -20.44 13.46 10.28
C ALA A 253 -21.24 14.72 10.61
N PRO A 254 -21.82 14.84 11.83
CA PRO A 254 -22.40 16.08 12.31
C PRO A 254 -21.37 17.21 12.33
N ASP A 255 -21.76 18.43 11.97
CA ASP A 255 -20.91 19.62 12.01
C ASP A 255 -21.75 20.87 12.31
N GLY A 256 -21.80 21.28 13.59
CA GLY A 256 -22.68 22.35 14.07
C GLY A 256 -24.15 22.02 13.85
N ASP A 257 -24.88 22.93 13.20
CA ASP A 257 -26.31 22.78 12.88
C ASP A 257 -26.55 21.97 11.57
N GLY A 258 -25.50 21.47 10.95
CA GLY A 258 -25.54 20.71 9.69
C GLY A 258 -24.68 19.45 9.71
N ALA A 259 -24.15 19.11 8.55
CA ALA A 259 -23.27 17.95 8.38
C ALA A 259 -22.03 18.28 7.56
N ARG A 260 -21.00 17.46 7.77
CA ARG A 260 -19.78 17.44 6.98
C ARG A 260 -19.74 16.18 6.15
N TYR A 261 -19.62 16.38 4.85
CA TYR A 261 -19.32 15.36 3.88
C TYR A 261 -17.82 15.18 3.75
N THR A 262 -17.34 13.94 3.73
CA THR A 262 -15.97 13.59 3.42
C THR A 262 -15.95 12.59 2.27
N GLN A 263 -15.00 12.76 1.37
CA GLN A 263 -14.77 11.86 0.26
C GLN A 263 -13.28 11.57 0.17
N ARG A 264 -12.91 10.30 0.14
CA ARG A 264 -11.53 9.85 -0.01
C ARG A 264 -11.45 8.80 -1.12
N ALA A 265 -10.74 9.12 -2.19
CA ALA A 265 -10.34 8.15 -3.19
C ALA A 265 -8.93 7.67 -2.87
N VAL A 266 -8.74 6.36 -2.86
CA VAL A 266 -7.47 5.71 -2.54
C VAL A 266 -7.09 4.81 -3.71
N PHE A 267 -5.84 4.89 -4.17
CA PHE A 267 -5.34 4.05 -5.23
C PHE A 267 -3.97 3.48 -4.89
N PHE A 268 -3.86 2.16 -4.91
CA PHE A 268 -2.62 1.41 -4.80
C PHE A 268 -2.14 1.04 -6.19
N PRO A 269 -1.14 1.72 -6.74
CA PRO A 269 -0.63 1.41 -8.06
C PRO A 269 0.13 0.09 -8.08
N GLN A 270 -0.10 -0.71 -9.11
CA GLN A 270 0.69 -1.91 -9.37
C GLN A 270 1.78 -1.60 -10.40
N GLY A 271 3.00 -1.44 -9.92
CA GLY A 271 4.16 -1.15 -10.75
C GLY A 271 4.07 0.18 -11.51
N LEU A 272 4.83 0.28 -12.60
CA LEU A 272 4.90 1.49 -13.43
C LEU A 272 3.56 1.79 -14.14
N SER A 273 2.88 0.75 -14.62
CA SER A 273 1.58 0.90 -15.29
C SER A 273 0.53 1.55 -14.39
N GLY A 274 0.49 1.18 -13.10
CA GLY A 274 -0.40 1.79 -12.11
C GLY A 274 -0.09 3.27 -11.89
N ARG A 275 1.19 3.64 -11.85
CA ARG A 275 1.60 5.03 -11.67
C ARG A 275 1.28 5.89 -12.89
N LEU A 276 1.54 5.39 -14.09
CA LEU A 276 1.19 6.08 -15.33
C LEU A 276 -0.33 6.25 -15.46
N TYR A 277 -1.09 5.21 -15.09
CA TYR A 277 -2.55 5.31 -15.02
C TYR A 277 -2.99 6.43 -14.07
N TRP A 278 -2.46 6.47 -12.83
CA TRP A 278 -2.81 7.54 -11.88
C TRP A 278 -2.50 8.93 -12.42
N LEU A 279 -1.31 9.13 -12.98
CA LEU A 279 -0.90 10.41 -13.57
C LEU A 279 -1.82 10.82 -14.71
N SER A 280 -2.31 9.87 -15.52
CA SER A 280 -3.22 10.16 -16.63
C SER A 280 -4.62 10.57 -16.16
N VAL A 281 -5.10 10.03 -15.04
CA VAL A 281 -6.43 10.35 -14.49
C VAL A 281 -6.44 11.52 -13.51
N LEU A 282 -5.28 11.87 -12.95
CA LEU A 282 -5.14 12.93 -11.93
C LEU A 282 -5.75 14.28 -12.32
N PRO A 283 -5.58 14.81 -13.56
CA PRO A 283 -6.20 16.08 -13.96
C PRO A 283 -7.73 16.03 -13.91
N PHE A 284 -8.31 14.89 -14.23
CA PHE A 284 -9.76 14.69 -14.21
C PHE A 284 -10.31 14.47 -12.80
N HIS A 285 -9.52 13.83 -11.92
CA HIS A 285 -9.88 13.60 -10.52
C HIS A 285 -10.27 14.90 -9.81
N GLY A 286 -9.44 15.95 -9.96
CA GLY A 286 -9.70 17.23 -9.30
C GLY A 286 -11.03 17.87 -9.68
N ALA A 287 -11.43 17.79 -10.94
CA ALA A 287 -12.68 18.35 -11.45
C ALA A 287 -13.89 17.46 -11.08
N ILE A 288 -13.78 16.15 -11.28
CA ILE A 288 -14.86 15.18 -11.04
C ILE A 288 -15.21 15.14 -9.56
N PHE A 289 -14.22 14.96 -8.69
CA PHE A 289 -14.47 14.76 -7.26
C PHE A 289 -14.90 16.03 -6.53
N ARG A 290 -14.42 17.21 -6.94
CA ARG A 290 -14.93 18.47 -6.44
C ARG A 290 -16.39 18.69 -6.85
N GLY A 291 -16.72 18.41 -8.10
CA GLY A 291 -18.09 18.50 -8.61
C GLY A 291 -19.03 17.51 -7.91
N MET A 292 -18.55 16.30 -7.63
CA MET A 292 -19.29 15.28 -6.93
C MET A 292 -19.60 15.72 -5.48
N ALA A 293 -18.61 16.20 -4.73
CA ALA A 293 -18.81 16.68 -3.36
C ALA A 293 -19.87 17.80 -3.28
N ASN A 294 -19.76 18.80 -4.16
CA ASN A 294 -20.72 19.92 -4.20
C ASN A 294 -22.15 19.48 -4.53
N ARG A 295 -22.32 18.52 -5.45
CA ARG A 295 -23.64 18.04 -5.86
C ARG A 295 -24.28 17.13 -4.82
N ILE A 296 -23.48 16.30 -4.12
CA ILE A 296 -23.97 15.47 -3.02
C ILE A 296 -24.49 16.35 -1.88
N THR A 297 -23.74 17.38 -1.49
CA THR A 297 -24.18 18.31 -0.44
C THR A 297 -25.41 19.11 -0.85
N ALA A 298 -25.48 19.59 -2.09
CA ALA A 298 -26.67 20.28 -2.61
C ALA A 298 -27.90 19.36 -2.69
N ALA A 299 -27.72 18.08 -3.08
CA ALA A 299 -28.81 17.11 -3.09
C ALA A 299 -29.36 16.86 -1.66
N ALA A 300 -28.46 16.76 -0.67
CA ALA A 300 -28.86 16.61 0.74
C ALA A 300 -29.66 17.81 1.27
N GLU A 301 -29.28 19.02 0.87
CA GLU A 301 -30.05 20.24 1.22
C GLU A 301 -31.45 20.25 0.57
N ALA A 302 -31.56 19.80 -0.68
CA ALA A 302 -32.84 19.68 -1.37
C ALA A 302 -33.77 18.62 -0.71
N GLU A 303 -33.23 17.53 -0.15
CA GLU A 303 -34.02 16.55 0.61
C GLU A 303 -34.52 17.12 1.96
N THR A 304 -33.75 17.98 2.59
CA THR A 304 -34.13 18.60 3.86
C THR A 304 -35.29 19.61 3.71
N THR A 305 -35.48 20.13 2.50
CA THR A 305 -36.51 21.16 2.20
C THR A 305 -37.84 20.54 1.77
N ARG A 306 -37.89 19.24 1.52
CA ARG A 306 -39.10 18.46 1.21
C ARG A 306 -39.70 17.84 2.45
#